data_c3fce6b80748d258ed7f6e7ec5e4951a
#
_entry.id   c3fce6b80748d258ed7f6e7ec5e4951a
#
_cell.length_a   1.000
_cell.length_b   1.000
_cell.length_c   1.000
_cell.angle_alpha   90.00
_cell.angle_beta   90.00
_cell.angle_gamma   90.00
#
_symmetry.space_group_name_H-M   'P 1'
#
loop_
_entity.id
_entity.type
_entity.pdbx_description
1 polymer ?
#
loop_
_entity_poly.entity_id
_entity_poly.type
_entity_poly.pdbx_seq_one_letter_code
_entity_poly.pdbx_strand_id
1 'polypeptide(L)'
;MHAVIESEALHQMSQSFTKGSEWQSTAVHTEVLLQHVLEASAHLPVPNRFRTESVCALLHTQIGALGRYQPILRQLQADIYASIFEGVSEARNGAVLHGKPYFEVARELQNKVCCSYVAHLCSRS
;
A
#
# COMPACT_ATOMS: atom_id res chain seq x y z
N MET A 1 -6.40 -0.88 -8.53
CA MET A 1 -5.98 -0.43 -9.87
C MET A 1 -4.93 0.67 -9.84
N HIS A 2 -5.03 1.63 -8.93
CA HIS A 2 -3.99 2.67 -8.80
C HIS A 2 -2.61 2.09 -8.51
N ALA A 3 -2.52 1.05 -7.69
CA ALA A 3 -1.26 0.38 -7.37
C ALA A 3 -0.60 -0.28 -8.60
N VAL A 4 -1.39 -0.76 -9.57
CA VAL A 4 -0.88 -1.36 -10.82
C VAL A 4 -0.29 -0.29 -11.74
N ILE A 5 -0.95 0.86 -11.86
CA ILE A 5 -0.49 1.98 -12.70
C ILE A 5 0.82 2.56 -12.12
N GLU A 6 0.89 2.70 -10.81
CA GLU A 6 2.11 3.16 -10.12
C GLU A 6 3.25 2.15 -10.27
N SER A 7 2.94 0.86 -10.24
CA SER A 7 3.92 -0.21 -10.45
C SER A 7 4.51 -0.18 -11.86
N GLU A 8 3.69 0.09 -12.87
CA GLU A 8 4.17 0.26 -14.25
C GLU A 8 5.05 1.50 -14.42
N ALA A 9 4.65 2.63 -13.82
CA ALA A 9 5.43 3.84 -13.81
C ALA A 9 6.78 3.63 -13.13
N LEU A 10 6.79 2.96 -11.98
CA LEU A 10 8.00 2.56 -11.27
C LEU A 10 8.91 1.68 -12.13
N HIS A 11 8.32 0.72 -12.83
CA HIS A 11 9.07 -0.18 -13.69
C HIS A 11 9.69 0.54 -14.88
N GLN A 12 8.94 1.42 -15.54
CA GLN A 12 9.43 2.23 -16.64
C GLN A 12 10.54 3.18 -16.21
N MET A 13 10.39 3.81 -15.05
CA MET A 13 11.41 4.70 -14.50
C MET A 13 12.68 3.95 -14.12
N SER A 14 12.56 2.73 -13.59
CA SER A 14 13.73 1.92 -13.23
C SER A 14 14.55 1.48 -14.45
N GLN A 15 13.91 1.34 -15.62
CA GLN A 15 14.61 0.99 -16.86
C GLN A 15 15.44 2.13 -17.45
N SER A 16 15.16 3.37 -17.08
CA SER A 16 15.85 4.54 -17.61
C SER A 16 17.16 4.87 -16.89
N PHE A 17 17.50 4.13 -15.84
CA PHE A 17 18.71 4.36 -15.05
C PHE A 17 19.80 3.36 -15.38
N THR A 18 20.95 3.89 -15.80
CA THR A 18 22.14 3.13 -16.09
C THR A 18 22.87 2.70 -14.81
N LYS A 19 23.48 1.53 -14.93
CA LYS A 19 24.29 0.80 -13.98
C LYS A 19 25.26 1.68 -13.17
N GLY A 20 25.19 1.63 -11.87
CA GLY A 20 26.21 2.23 -11.05
C GLY A 20 25.76 2.51 -9.63
N SER A 21 24.49 2.77 -9.44
CA SER A 21 23.92 2.98 -8.12
C SER A 21 22.42 2.73 -8.19
N GLU A 22 22.03 1.49 -8.56
CA GLU A 22 20.63 1.06 -8.59
C GLU A 22 19.93 1.38 -7.26
N TRP A 23 20.66 1.21 -6.16
CA TRP A 23 20.16 1.54 -4.84
C TRP A 23 19.82 3.03 -4.71
N GLN A 24 20.75 3.92 -5.07
CA GLN A 24 20.53 5.37 -4.98
C GLN A 24 19.46 5.84 -5.93
N SER A 25 19.47 5.31 -7.15
CA SER A 25 18.45 5.62 -8.17
C SER A 25 17.07 5.19 -7.71
N THR A 26 16.94 4.00 -7.13
CA THR A 26 15.68 3.50 -6.59
C THR A 26 15.20 4.35 -5.42
N ALA A 27 16.11 4.76 -4.54
CA ALA A 27 15.78 5.63 -3.41
C ALA A 27 15.27 7.00 -3.87
N VAL A 28 15.92 7.61 -4.84
CA VAL A 28 15.52 8.91 -5.41
C VAL A 28 14.14 8.78 -6.09
N HIS A 29 13.92 7.72 -6.85
CA HIS A 29 12.64 7.45 -7.48
C HIS A 29 11.52 7.26 -6.46
N THR A 30 11.80 6.47 -5.44
CA THR A 30 10.83 6.24 -4.37
C THR A 30 10.47 7.54 -3.67
N GLU A 31 11.45 8.41 -3.43
CA GLU A 31 11.24 9.73 -2.84
C GLU A 31 10.33 10.61 -3.70
N VAL A 32 10.59 10.67 -5.01
CA VAL A 32 9.76 11.45 -5.95
C VAL A 32 8.33 10.90 -6.00
N LEU A 33 8.17 9.59 -6.11
CA LEU A 33 6.85 8.96 -6.17
C LEU A 33 6.10 9.10 -4.84
N LEU A 34 6.79 9.00 -3.72
CA LEU A 34 6.19 9.23 -2.41
C LEU A 34 5.66 10.66 -2.32
N GLN A 35 6.44 11.65 -2.79
CA GLN A 35 6.00 13.04 -2.81
C GLN A 35 4.72 13.20 -3.64
N HIS A 36 4.64 12.57 -4.81
CA HIS A 36 3.45 12.58 -5.64
C HIS A 36 2.25 11.95 -4.94
N VAL A 37 2.45 10.82 -4.27
CA VAL A 37 1.39 10.14 -3.51
C VAL A 37 0.88 11.04 -2.38
N LEU A 38 1.78 11.67 -1.64
CA LEU A 38 1.42 12.56 -0.53
C LEU A 38 0.64 13.78 -1.03
N GLU A 39 1.07 14.38 -2.13
CA GLU A 39 0.38 15.51 -2.74
C GLU A 39 -1.00 15.11 -3.28
N ALA A 40 -1.09 13.99 -3.98
CA ALA A 40 -2.34 13.50 -4.55
C ALA A 40 -3.37 13.13 -3.48
N SER A 41 -2.93 12.73 -2.30
CA SER A 41 -3.79 12.32 -1.18
C SER A 41 -3.91 13.36 -0.07
N ALA A 42 -3.36 14.56 -0.25
CA ALA A 42 -3.33 15.61 0.78
C ALA A 42 -4.74 16.04 1.24
N HIS A 43 -5.72 15.99 0.34
CA HIS A 43 -7.10 16.36 0.61
C HIS A 43 -7.93 15.23 1.25
N LEU A 44 -7.37 14.04 1.36
CA LEU A 44 -8.05 12.86 1.92
C LEU A 44 -7.67 12.67 3.39
N PRO A 45 -8.58 12.10 4.21
CA PRO A 45 -8.23 11.73 5.58
C PRO A 45 -7.18 10.61 5.60
N VAL A 46 -6.35 10.59 6.64
CA VAL A 46 -5.36 9.53 6.85
C VAL A 46 -5.84 8.65 8.01
N PRO A 47 -5.85 7.33 7.86
CA PRO A 47 -5.46 6.57 6.67
C PRO A 47 -6.54 6.58 5.59
N ASN A 48 -6.12 6.39 4.34
CA ASN A 48 -7.01 6.14 3.21
C ASN A 48 -6.40 5.04 2.33
N ARG A 49 -7.26 4.37 1.59
CA ARG A 49 -6.87 3.19 0.79
C ARG A 49 -5.80 3.51 -0.23
N PHE A 50 -5.97 4.58 -0.99
CA PHE A 50 -5.00 5.00 -2.01
C PHE A 50 -3.60 5.19 -1.41
N ARG A 51 -3.51 5.98 -0.35
CA ARG A 51 -2.22 6.28 0.29
C ARG A 51 -1.57 5.04 0.88
N THR A 52 -2.34 4.20 1.57
CA THR A 52 -1.83 2.97 2.19
C THR A 52 -1.32 1.99 1.13
N GLU A 53 -2.09 1.72 0.09
CA GLU A 53 -1.68 0.82 -0.99
C GLU A 53 -0.45 1.35 -1.73
N SER A 54 -0.41 2.64 -2.02
CA SER A 54 0.71 3.27 -2.72
C SER A 54 1.99 3.23 -1.90
N VAL A 55 1.93 3.55 -0.62
CA VAL A 55 3.10 3.50 0.28
C VAL A 55 3.62 2.07 0.42
N CYS A 56 2.73 1.09 0.55
CA CYS A 56 3.12 -0.32 0.61
C CYS A 56 3.78 -0.79 -0.69
N ALA A 57 3.27 -0.35 -1.84
CA ALA A 57 3.88 -0.67 -3.14
C ALA A 57 5.28 -0.06 -3.27
N LEU A 58 5.47 1.18 -2.82
CA LEU A 58 6.77 1.84 -2.81
C LEU A 58 7.76 1.13 -1.88
N LEU A 59 7.32 0.72 -0.70
CA LEU A 59 8.14 -0.04 0.24
C LEU A 59 8.57 -1.37 -0.38
N HIS A 60 7.65 -2.08 -1.03
CA HIS A 60 7.96 -3.35 -1.69
C HIS A 60 9.04 -3.18 -2.75
N THR A 61 8.93 -2.14 -3.56
CA THR A 61 9.92 -1.82 -4.60
C THR A 61 11.28 -1.47 -3.99
N GLN A 62 11.29 -0.67 -2.94
CA GLN A 62 12.54 -0.26 -2.27
C GLN A 62 13.25 -1.45 -1.64
N ILE A 63 12.52 -2.38 -1.02
CA ILE A 63 13.09 -3.61 -0.46
C ILE A 63 13.77 -4.43 -1.55
N GLY A 64 13.18 -4.49 -2.76
CA GLY A 64 13.76 -5.19 -3.90
C GLY A 64 15.14 -4.71 -4.31
N ALA A 65 15.52 -3.48 -3.96
CA ALA A 65 16.82 -2.90 -4.27
C ALA A 65 17.88 -3.13 -3.19
N LEU A 66 17.53 -3.77 -2.07
CA LEU A 66 18.41 -3.88 -0.91
C LEU A 66 19.25 -5.16 -0.84
N GLY A 67 19.31 -5.93 -1.93
CA GLY A 67 20.22 -7.05 -2.10
C GLY A 67 20.19 -8.05 -0.95
N ARG A 68 21.29 -8.16 -0.21
CA ARG A 68 21.45 -9.14 0.87
C ARG A 68 20.50 -8.94 2.06
N TYR A 69 19.97 -7.76 2.24
CA TYR A 69 19.00 -7.46 3.31
C TYR A 69 17.56 -7.85 2.93
N GLN A 70 17.34 -8.16 1.66
CA GLN A 70 16.01 -8.44 1.13
C GLN A 70 15.29 -9.58 1.85
N PRO A 71 15.91 -10.74 2.14
CA PRO A 71 15.20 -11.83 2.82
C PRO A 71 14.66 -11.45 4.19
N ILE A 72 15.45 -10.72 4.99
CA ILE A 72 15.04 -10.25 6.32
C ILE A 72 13.89 -9.24 6.19
N LEU A 73 14.04 -8.29 5.28
CA LEU A 73 13.05 -7.23 5.07
C LEU A 73 11.75 -7.78 4.50
N ARG A 74 11.82 -8.81 3.64
CA ARG A 74 10.62 -9.49 3.11
C ARG A 74 9.84 -10.19 4.23
N GLN A 75 10.54 -10.78 5.19
CA GLN A 75 9.87 -11.40 6.34
C GLN A 75 9.17 -10.36 7.21
N LEU A 76 9.84 -9.25 7.50
CA LEU A 76 9.24 -8.14 8.25
C LEU A 76 8.05 -7.54 7.49
N GLN A 77 8.20 -7.35 6.19
CA GLN A 77 7.14 -6.86 5.32
C GLN A 77 5.90 -7.75 5.35
N ALA A 78 6.09 -9.07 5.28
CA ALA A 78 4.99 -10.03 5.31
C ALA A 78 4.15 -9.87 6.59
N ASP A 79 4.80 -9.76 7.73
CA ASP A 79 4.11 -9.60 9.01
C ASP A 79 3.40 -8.25 9.11
N ILE A 80 4.05 -7.18 8.66
CA ILE A 80 3.45 -5.84 8.64
C ILE A 80 2.23 -5.81 7.72
N TYR A 81 2.34 -6.35 6.51
CA TYR A 81 1.24 -6.35 5.55
C TYR A 81 0.07 -7.20 6.03
N ALA A 82 0.33 -8.33 6.69
CA ALA A 82 -0.71 -9.13 7.30
C ALA A 82 -1.48 -8.37 8.38
N SER A 83 -0.85 -7.38 9.01
CA SER A 83 -1.49 -6.51 10.01
C SER A 83 -2.28 -5.35 9.38
N ILE A 84 -1.96 -4.98 8.15
CA ILE A 84 -2.59 -3.86 7.43
C ILE A 84 -3.79 -4.33 6.60
N PHE A 85 -3.65 -5.45 5.91
CA PHE A 85 -4.60 -5.92 4.91
C PHE A 85 -5.21 -7.27 5.25
N GLU A 86 -6.44 -7.47 4.80
CA GLU A 86 -7.03 -8.81 4.78
C GLU A 86 -6.35 -9.66 3.69
N GLY A 87 -6.02 -10.92 4.01
CA GLY A 87 -5.60 -11.91 3.04
C GLY A 87 -4.41 -11.52 2.18
N VAL A 88 -3.24 -11.39 2.79
CA VAL A 88 -2.01 -11.10 2.06
C VAL A 88 -1.42 -12.39 1.49
N SER A 89 -1.08 -12.38 0.20
CA SER A 89 -0.42 -13.49 -0.47
C SER A 89 0.57 -12.98 -1.50
N GLU A 90 1.48 -13.86 -1.94
CA GLU A 90 2.46 -13.54 -2.95
C GLU A 90 2.14 -14.30 -4.23
N ALA A 91 2.06 -13.59 -5.35
CA ALA A 91 1.90 -14.19 -6.66
C ALA A 91 3.23 -14.77 -7.17
N ARG A 92 3.16 -15.65 -8.19
CA ARG A 92 4.35 -16.30 -8.77
C ARG A 92 5.37 -15.30 -9.34
N ASN A 93 4.92 -14.11 -9.76
CA ASN A 93 5.79 -13.05 -10.29
C ASN A 93 6.34 -12.14 -9.18
N GLY A 94 6.16 -12.48 -7.92
CA GLY A 94 6.62 -11.67 -6.79
C GLY A 94 5.69 -10.53 -6.40
N ALA A 95 4.60 -10.33 -7.10
CA ALA A 95 3.63 -9.29 -6.74
C ALA A 95 2.89 -9.66 -5.45
N VAL A 96 2.69 -8.68 -4.59
CA VAL A 96 1.91 -8.86 -3.37
C VAL A 96 0.43 -8.64 -3.68
N LEU A 97 -0.38 -9.65 -3.34
CA LEU A 97 -1.83 -9.61 -3.48
C LEU A 97 -2.44 -9.42 -2.08
N HIS A 98 -3.44 -8.57 -1.98
CA HIS A 98 -4.09 -8.30 -0.71
C HIS A 98 -5.56 -7.90 -0.91
N GLY A 99 -6.34 -8.09 0.14
CA GLY A 99 -7.71 -7.58 0.20
C GLY A 99 -7.76 -6.13 0.70
N LYS A 100 -8.86 -5.77 1.36
CA LYS A 100 -9.05 -4.43 1.90
C LYS A 100 -8.14 -4.17 3.10
N PRO A 101 -7.70 -2.91 3.30
CA PRO A 101 -7.08 -2.54 4.57
C PRO A 101 -8.05 -2.73 5.74
N TYR A 102 -7.55 -3.16 6.88
CA TYR A 102 -8.40 -3.39 8.06
C TYR A 102 -9.10 -2.12 8.56
N PHE A 103 -8.50 -0.94 8.39
CA PHE A 103 -9.17 0.30 8.78
C PHE A 103 -10.44 0.56 7.95
N GLU A 104 -10.45 0.14 6.68
CA GLU A 104 -11.62 0.25 5.82
C GLU A 104 -12.71 -0.72 6.26
N VAL A 105 -12.33 -1.96 6.59
CA VAL A 105 -13.23 -2.96 7.15
C VAL A 105 -13.85 -2.46 8.46
N ALA A 106 -13.04 -1.87 9.33
CA ALA A 106 -13.50 -1.30 10.60
C ALA A 106 -14.51 -0.16 10.38
N ARG A 107 -14.28 0.71 9.41
CA ARG A 107 -15.23 1.78 9.05
C ARG A 107 -16.55 1.23 8.53
N GLU A 108 -16.49 0.21 7.67
CA GLU A 108 -17.70 -0.45 7.16
C GLU A 108 -18.51 -1.09 8.28
N LEU A 109 -17.85 -1.79 9.21
CA LEU A 109 -18.50 -2.38 10.38
C LEU A 109 -19.09 -1.32 11.30
N GLN A 110 -18.39 -0.23 11.54
CA GLN A 110 -18.87 0.91 12.30
C GLN A 110 -20.13 1.51 11.71
N ASN A 111 -20.13 1.71 10.39
CA ASN A 111 -21.30 2.23 9.67
C ASN A 111 -22.50 1.29 9.76
N LYS A 112 -22.27 -0.02 9.65
CA LYS A 112 -23.32 -1.04 9.81
C LYS A 112 -23.91 -1.02 11.22
N VAL A 113 -23.09 -0.93 12.24
CA VAL A 113 -23.53 -0.85 13.63
C VAL A 113 -24.34 0.43 13.88
N CYS A 114 -23.86 1.57 13.39
CA CYS A 114 -24.59 2.84 13.49
C CYS A 114 -25.93 2.79 12.79
N CYS A 115 -26.00 2.23 11.58
CA CYS A 115 -27.24 2.08 10.81
C CYS A 115 -28.22 1.15 11.53
N SER A 116 -27.74 0.04 12.09
CA SER A 116 -28.57 -0.90 12.86
C SER A 116 -29.13 -0.25 14.13
N TYR A 117 -28.29 0.53 14.82
CA TYR A 117 -28.69 1.27 16.01
C TYR A 117 -29.77 2.32 15.71
N VAL A 118 -29.58 3.11 14.67
CA VAL A 118 -30.55 4.12 14.23
C VAL A 118 -31.87 3.46 13.81
N ALA A 119 -31.81 2.37 13.04
CA ALA A 119 -33.00 1.63 12.64
C ALA A 119 -33.76 1.08 13.85
N HIS A 120 -33.06 0.58 14.85
CA HIS A 120 -33.64 0.09 16.10
C HIS A 120 -34.32 1.21 16.89
N LEU A 121 -33.71 2.38 16.99
CA LEU A 121 -34.31 3.55 17.62
C LEU A 121 -35.56 4.02 16.87
N CYS A 122 -35.53 4.06 15.54
CA CYS A 122 -36.68 4.43 14.73
C CYS A 122 -37.83 3.45 14.87
N SER A 123 -37.57 2.16 15.04
CA SER A 123 -38.62 1.14 15.23
C SER A 123 -39.28 1.19 16.61
N ARG A 124 -38.66 1.83 17.60
CA ARG A 124 -39.21 2.00 18.96
C ARG A 124 -40.08 3.24 19.09
N SER A 125 -40.01 4.15 18.19
CA SER A 125 -40.85 5.35 18.18
C SER A 125 -42.09 5.18 17.32
#